data_fe5d1ca9d065f4cb7b3dd87bd03b01ba
#
_entry.id   fe5d1ca9d065f4cb7b3dd87bd03b01ba
#
_cell.length_a   1.000
_cell.length_b   1.000
_cell.length_c   1.000
_cell.angle_alpha   90.00
_cell.angle_beta   90.00
_cell.angle_gamma   90.00
#
_symmetry.space_group_name_H-M   'P 1'
#
loop_
_entity.id
_entity.type
_entity.pdbx_description
1 polymer ?
#
loop_
_entity_poly.entity_id
_entity_poly.type
_entity_poly.pdbx_seq_one_letter_code
_entity_poly.pdbx_strand_id
1 'polypeptide(L)'
;MLSASYSKKGFSVLAQAKRTDNMSSRSRRQMNGSSSFIDHMPAFTYEHTYTLAALYPYATQLAKGEWAYQGQVGYNFKRRTLLGGKYGTGLQVNFSHIHSIAKNAHGLAGIAGTAGGRGTDGYGSAFWKWGDETYYQDFNVQLDKRLTRNFKLHLMYMNQLYNKTAVEGEGGKIRSNIFVADAKYQFSPKTTLRAEAQYLTTPNDEGDWAFGLLELSLAPHWMFTVSD
;
A
#
# COMPACT_ATOMS: atom_id res chain seq x y z
N MET A 1 17.23 -0.49 -7.44
CA MET A 1 15.81 -0.49 -7.82
C MET A 1 15.66 -1.19 -9.16
N LEU A 2 14.76 -2.14 -9.25
CA LEU A 2 14.43 -2.90 -10.45
C LEU A 2 12.91 -2.92 -10.61
N SER A 3 12.42 -2.76 -11.84
CA SER A 3 10.99 -2.87 -12.17
C SER A 3 10.85 -3.58 -13.52
N ALA A 4 9.93 -4.51 -13.59
CA ALA A 4 9.57 -5.22 -14.80
C ALA A 4 8.05 -5.28 -14.94
N SER A 5 7.53 -4.98 -16.12
CA SER A 5 6.11 -5.07 -16.40
C SER A 5 5.85 -5.76 -17.73
N TYR A 6 4.75 -6.51 -17.78
CA TYR A 6 4.28 -7.16 -18.99
C TYR A 6 2.76 -7.04 -19.09
N SER A 7 2.24 -6.69 -20.27
CA SER A 7 0.80 -6.58 -20.51
C SER A 7 0.43 -7.11 -21.88
N LYS A 8 -0.56 -7.98 -21.95
CA LYS A 8 -1.08 -8.52 -23.22
C LYS A 8 -2.55 -8.99 -23.08
N LYS A 9 -3.42 -8.48 -23.95
CA LYS A 9 -4.81 -8.98 -24.12
C LYS A 9 -5.60 -9.20 -22.83
N GLY A 10 -5.57 -8.21 -21.91
CA GLY A 10 -6.31 -8.27 -20.65
C GLY A 10 -5.58 -8.96 -19.51
N PHE A 11 -4.36 -9.43 -19.72
CA PHE A 11 -3.45 -9.90 -18.69
C PHE A 11 -2.35 -8.86 -18.44
N SER A 12 -2.03 -8.57 -17.19
CA SER A 12 -0.93 -7.68 -16.82
C SER A 12 -0.18 -8.23 -15.60
N VAL A 13 1.13 -8.04 -15.60
CA VAL A 13 2.00 -8.36 -14.48
C VAL A 13 2.95 -7.19 -14.23
N LEU A 14 3.15 -6.84 -12.98
CA LEU A 14 4.19 -5.92 -12.52
C LEU A 14 4.99 -6.63 -11.42
N ALA A 15 6.30 -6.55 -11.48
CA ALA A 15 7.20 -6.99 -10.42
C ALA A 15 8.24 -5.89 -10.16
N GLN A 16 8.41 -5.53 -8.90
CA GLN A 16 9.34 -4.49 -8.49
C GLN A 16 10.15 -4.94 -7.28
N ALA A 17 11.42 -4.53 -7.23
CA ALA A 17 12.29 -4.75 -6.11
C ALA A 17 13.21 -3.55 -5.89
N LYS A 18 13.42 -3.17 -4.64
CA LYS A 18 14.43 -2.17 -4.27
C LYS A 18 15.15 -2.57 -3.01
N ARG A 19 16.37 -2.09 -2.89
CA ARG A 19 17.14 -2.11 -1.64
C ARG A 19 17.61 -0.69 -1.34
N THR A 20 17.43 -0.26 -0.12
CA THR A 20 18.01 0.95 0.42
C THR A 20 18.93 0.60 1.58
N ASP A 21 19.94 1.42 1.82
CA ASP A 21 20.89 1.19 2.89
C ASP A 21 21.51 2.54 3.28
N ASN A 22 21.27 2.94 4.53
CA ASN A 22 21.84 4.16 5.12
C ASN A 22 21.68 5.43 4.25
N MET A 23 20.52 5.62 3.67
CA MET A 23 20.18 6.81 2.89
C MET A 23 19.56 7.86 3.83
N SER A 24 20.35 8.79 4.31
CA SER A 24 19.91 9.85 5.21
C SER A 24 20.48 11.24 4.84
N SER A 25 20.45 11.55 3.55
CA SER A 25 20.92 12.83 3.06
C SER A 25 19.99 13.97 3.49
N ARG A 26 20.57 14.96 4.13
CA ARG A 26 19.85 16.14 4.62
C ARG A 26 20.48 17.42 4.11
N SER A 27 19.69 18.47 3.96
CA SER A 27 20.21 19.79 3.63
C SER A 27 21.10 20.31 4.77
N ARG A 28 22.25 20.90 4.42
CA ARG A 28 23.20 21.50 5.39
C ARG A 28 22.78 22.91 5.82
N ARG A 29 21.51 23.17 6.01
CA ARG A 29 21.03 24.45 6.50
C ARG A 29 21.33 24.57 8.00
N GLN A 30 21.90 25.69 8.42
CA GLN A 30 22.33 25.89 9.82
C GLN A 30 21.22 26.31 10.77
N MET A 31 20.04 26.67 10.27
CA MET A 31 18.90 27.05 11.10
C MET A 31 18.22 25.81 11.69
N ASN A 32 17.92 25.85 12.98
CA ASN A 32 17.11 24.81 13.65
C ASN A 32 15.78 24.60 12.92
N GLY A 33 15.46 23.33 12.66
CA GLY A 33 14.25 22.95 11.92
C GLY A 33 14.33 23.06 10.38
N SER A 34 15.44 23.58 9.81
CA SER A 34 15.59 23.74 8.37
C SER A 34 16.34 22.60 7.66
N SER A 35 16.76 21.57 8.41
CA SER A 35 17.41 20.37 7.86
C SER A 35 16.41 19.46 7.18
N SER A 36 16.06 19.78 5.95
CA SER A 36 15.12 18.97 5.16
C SER A 36 15.78 17.68 4.68
N PHE A 37 15.03 16.60 4.71
CA PHE A 37 15.41 15.33 4.11
C PHE A 37 15.36 15.45 2.58
N ILE A 38 16.46 15.15 1.88
CA ILE A 38 16.57 15.31 0.43
C ILE A 38 16.40 14.00 -0.35
N ASP A 39 16.61 12.86 0.29
CA ASP A 39 16.37 11.58 -0.35
C ASP A 39 14.86 11.30 -0.43
N HIS A 40 14.39 10.98 -1.61
CA HIS A 40 13.03 10.55 -1.82
C HIS A 40 13.02 9.25 -2.64
N MET A 41 12.50 8.19 -2.03
CA MET A 41 12.24 6.94 -2.74
C MET A 41 10.82 6.48 -2.42
N PRO A 42 10.02 6.16 -3.45
CA PRO A 42 8.66 5.69 -3.22
C PRO A 42 8.67 4.36 -2.47
N ALA A 43 7.68 4.16 -1.62
CA ALA A 43 7.37 2.85 -1.08
C ALA A 43 6.97 1.91 -2.23
N PHE A 44 7.42 0.65 -2.16
CA PHE A 44 6.95 -0.37 -3.10
C PHE A 44 5.79 -1.13 -2.46
N THR A 45 4.70 -0.39 -2.28
CA THR A 45 3.42 -0.88 -1.78
C THR A 45 2.32 -0.52 -2.77
N TYR A 46 1.22 -1.24 -2.72
CA TYR A 46 0.03 -0.84 -3.45
C TYR A 46 -0.58 0.41 -2.79
N GLU A 47 -0.91 1.42 -3.60
CA GLU A 47 -1.56 2.63 -3.11
C GLU A 47 -3.08 2.39 -2.98
N HIS A 48 -3.56 2.38 -1.76
CA HIS A 48 -4.96 2.20 -1.46
C HIS A 48 -5.70 3.53 -1.44
N THR A 49 -6.85 3.59 -2.11
CA THR A 49 -7.71 4.77 -2.16
C THR A 49 -8.86 4.72 -1.15
N TYR A 50 -9.10 3.56 -0.54
CA TYR A 50 -10.13 3.37 0.47
C TYR A 50 -9.60 3.72 1.85
N THR A 51 -10.40 4.42 2.65
CA THR A 51 -10.01 5.01 3.94
C THR A 51 -9.39 3.99 4.89
N LEU A 52 -10.07 2.87 5.16
CA LEU A 52 -9.56 1.87 6.09
C LEU A 52 -8.38 1.08 5.51
N ALA A 53 -8.33 0.88 4.19
CA ALA A 53 -7.19 0.23 3.54
C ALA A 53 -5.92 1.11 3.55
N ALA A 54 -6.09 2.42 3.62
CA ALA A 54 -5.01 3.40 3.70
C ALA A 54 -4.70 3.84 5.15
N LEU A 55 -5.29 3.21 6.16
CA LEU A 55 -5.15 3.63 7.56
C LEU A 55 -3.71 3.51 8.08
N TYR A 56 -2.96 2.50 7.63
CA TYR A 56 -1.56 2.28 7.99
C TYR A 56 -0.65 2.43 6.76
N PRO A 57 -0.36 3.67 6.33
CA PRO A 57 0.46 3.92 5.14
C PRO A 57 1.93 3.63 5.45
N TYR A 58 2.59 2.87 4.57
CA TYR A 58 4.00 2.58 4.76
C TYR A 58 4.89 3.71 4.27
N ALA A 59 5.75 4.21 5.14
CA ALA A 59 6.82 5.15 4.80
C ALA A 59 8.16 4.42 4.64
N THR A 60 8.84 4.64 3.52
CA THR A 60 10.14 4.00 3.21
C THR A 60 11.18 4.29 4.30
N GLN A 61 11.80 3.24 4.84
CA GLN A 61 12.80 3.33 5.90
C GLN A 61 14.21 3.52 5.33
N LEU A 62 14.47 4.69 4.75
CA LEU A 62 15.71 5.00 4.02
C LEU A 62 16.96 4.92 4.90
N ALA A 63 16.92 5.51 6.09
CA ALA A 63 18.04 5.53 7.01
C ALA A 63 18.30 4.15 7.65
N LYS A 64 17.24 3.45 8.04
CA LYS A 64 17.35 2.09 8.58
C LYS A 64 17.74 1.07 7.52
N GLY A 65 17.39 1.33 6.27
CA GLY A 65 17.55 0.41 5.15
C GLY A 65 16.46 -0.66 5.10
N GLU A 66 16.09 -1.01 3.88
CA GLU A 66 15.04 -2.00 3.62
C GLU A 66 15.25 -2.75 2.31
N TRP A 67 14.78 -3.98 2.26
CA TRP A 67 14.40 -4.68 1.06
C TRP A 67 12.90 -4.55 0.85
N ALA A 68 12.48 -4.12 -0.32
CA ALA A 68 11.08 -4.01 -0.67
C ALA A 68 10.80 -4.74 -1.98
N TYR A 69 9.74 -5.54 -1.98
CA TYR A 69 9.24 -6.29 -3.13
C TYR A 69 7.78 -6.00 -3.32
N GLN A 70 7.38 -5.81 -4.58
CA GLN A 70 5.97 -5.67 -4.96
C GLN A 70 5.70 -6.51 -6.20
N GLY A 71 4.62 -7.28 -6.17
CA GLY A 71 4.07 -8.01 -7.29
C GLY A 71 2.61 -7.68 -7.51
N GLN A 72 2.21 -7.51 -8.76
CA GLN A 72 0.82 -7.28 -9.14
C GLN A 72 0.49 -8.12 -10.35
N VAL A 73 -0.66 -8.78 -10.31
CA VAL A 73 -1.21 -9.54 -11.43
C VAL A 73 -2.64 -9.08 -11.67
N GLY A 74 -2.92 -8.67 -12.89
CA GLY A 74 -4.25 -8.27 -13.33
C GLY A 74 -4.76 -9.15 -14.46
N TYR A 75 -6.04 -9.50 -14.42
CA TYR A 75 -6.69 -10.22 -15.49
C TYR A 75 -8.11 -9.73 -15.75
N ASN A 76 -8.41 -9.40 -17.00
CA ASN A 76 -9.74 -9.04 -17.44
C ASN A 76 -10.39 -10.22 -18.17
N PHE A 77 -11.33 -10.88 -17.51
CA PHE A 77 -12.11 -11.99 -18.08
C PHE A 77 -12.97 -11.48 -19.24
N LYS A 78 -12.90 -12.19 -20.35
CA LYS A 78 -13.67 -11.85 -21.54
C LYS A 78 -15.17 -11.91 -21.26
N ARG A 79 -15.91 -11.02 -21.91
CA ARG A 79 -17.39 -11.05 -21.91
C ARG A 79 -17.91 -12.36 -22.45
N ARG A 80 -19.07 -12.81 -21.98
CA ARG A 80 -19.75 -14.05 -22.39
C ARG A 80 -18.99 -15.33 -22.05
N THR A 81 -18.12 -15.27 -21.01
CA THR A 81 -17.52 -16.45 -20.37
C THR A 81 -18.12 -16.64 -18.99
N LEU A 82 -17.92 -17.83 -18.38
CA LEU A 82 -18.43 -18.15 -17.05
C LEU A 82 -18.02 -17.11 -16.01
N LEU A 83 -16.75 -16.73 -15.92
CA LEU A 83 -16.21 -15.76 -14.99
C LEU A 83 -16.43 -14.31 -15.45
N GLY A 84 -16.34 -14.05 -16.75
CA GLY A 84 -16.53 -12.71 -17.31
C GLY A 84 -17.98 -12.21 -17.30
N GLY A 85 -18.94 -13.10 -17.38
CA GLY A 85 -20.35 -12.75 -17.46
C GLY A 85 -20.69 -11.89 -18.69
N LYS A 86 -21.81 -11.18 -18.66
CA LYS A 86 -22.30 -10.37 -19.81
C LYS A 86 -21.40 -9.18 -20.12
N TYR A 87 -20.80 -8.55 -19.09
CA TYR A 87 -20.10 -7.26 -19.22
C TYR A 87 -18.60 -7.32 -19.01
N GLY A 88 -18.07 -8.48 -18.62
CA GLY A 88 -16.68 -8.66 -18.24
C GLY A 88 -16.48 -8.56 -16.72
N THR A 89 -15.35 -9.07 -16.26
CA THR A 89 -14.92 -9.05 -14.84
C THR A 89 -13.44 -8.76 -14.83
N GLY A 90 -13.00 -7.80 -14.04
CA GLY A 90 -11.59 -7.56 -13.70
C GLY A 90 -11.22 -8.24 -12.40
N LEU A 91 -10.08 -8.90 -12.36
CA LEU A 91 -9.47 -9.43 -11.14
C LEU A 91 -8.06 -8.86 -11.04
N GLN A 92 -7.72 -8.34 -9.88
CA GLN A 92 -6.38 -7.87 -9.57
C GLN A 92 -5.92 -8.45 -8.25
N VAL A 93 -4.70 -8.94 -8.23
CA VAL A 93 -4.03 -9.46 -7.03
C VAL A 93 -2.73 -8.70 -6.84
N ASN A 94 -2.51 -8.19 -5.64
CA ASN A 94 -1.31 -7.46 -5.28
C ASN A 94 -0.67 -8.11 -4.06
N PHE A 95 0.64 -8.11 -4.04
CA PHE A 95 1.44 -8.50 -2.89
C PHE A 95 2.62 -7.57 -2.74
N SER A 96 2.78 -6.99 -1.55
CA SER A 96 3.92 -6.17 -1.18
C SER A 96 4.56 -6.76 0.07
N HIS A 97 5.88 -6.83 0.11
CA HIS A 97 6.64 -7.32 1.25
C HIS A 97 7.89 -6.49 1.46
N ILE A 98 8.04 -5.95 2.66
CA ILE A 98 9.15 -5.08 3.02
C ILE A 98 9.73 -5.55 4.35
N HIS A 99 11.05 -5.71 4.38
CA HIS A 99 11.76 -6.12 5.59
C HIS A 99 13.11 -5.43 5.72
N SER A 100 13.69 -5.54 6.93
CA SER A 100 15.00 -4.98 7.25
C SER A 100 16.12 -5.61 6.42
N ILE A 101 17.25 -4.94 6.36
CA ILE A 101 18.52 -5.48 5.85
C ILE A 101 19.35 -6.03 7.01
N ALA A 102 20.15 -7.07 6.74
CA ALA A 102 21.10 -7.57 7.73
C ALA A 102 22.25 -6.59 7.92
N LYS A 103 22.47 -6.14 9.15
CA LYS A 103 23.55 -5.22 9.54
C LYS A 103 24.48 -5.88 10.55
N ASN A 104 25.77 -5.73 10.35
CA ASN A 104 26.80 -6.17 11.27
C ASN A 104 27.57 -4.95 11.79
N ALA A 105 27.71 -4.83 13.11
CA ALA A 105 28.54 -3.79 13.71
C ALA A 105 30.02 -4.06 13.39
N HIS A 106 30.73 -3.04 12.91
CA HIS A 106 32.16 -3.08 12.71
C HIS A 106 32.86 -2.22 13.76
N GLY A 107 33.28 -2.84 14.85
CA GLY A 107 34.32 -2.31 15.73
C GLY A 107 34.07 -1.09 16.59
N LEU A 108 33.03 -0.31 16.36
CA LEU A 108 32.64 0.81 17.19
C LEU A 108 31.37 0.44 17.95
N ALA A 109 31.53 0.09 19.20
CA ALA A 109 30.46 -0.30 20.08
C ALA A 109 29.33 0.75 20.10
N GLY A 110 28.12 0.35 19.73
CA GLY A 110 26.88 1.03 20.03
C GLY A 110 26.27 1.93 18.95
N ILE A 111 26.86 2.06 17.77
CA ILE A 111 26.35 3.01 16.75
C ILE A 111 25.83 2.34 15.47
N ALA A 112 25.87 1.03 15.40
CA ALA A 112 25.40 0.31 14.23
C ALA A 112 23.89 0.49 14.03
N GLY A 113 23.52 1.22 12.98
CA GLY A 113 22.14 1.27 12.49
C GLY A 113 21.16 2.10 13.28
N THR A 114 21.60 3.05 14.08
CA THR A 114 20.70 4.06 14.67
C THR A 114 20.08 4.95 13.59
N ALA A 115 18.78 5.19 13.68
CA ALA A 115 18.12 6.17 12.85
C ALA A 115 18.81 7.53 13.00
N GLY A 116 19.34 8.08 11.90
CA GLY A 116 20.09 9.32 11.92
C GLY A 116 21.63 9.18 12.00
N GLY A 117 22.16 7.92 12.01
CA GLY A 117 23.60 7.67 11.85
C GLY A 117 24.14 8.28 10.56
N ARG A 118 25.33 8.87 10.63
CA ARG A 118 25.97 9.50 9.48
C ARG A 118 26.74 8.49 8.68
N GLY A 119 26.25 8.16 7.49
CA GLY A 119 27.03 7.49 6.47
C GLY A 119 27.60 6.13 6.93
N THR A 120 28.86 6.03 7.09
CA THR A 120 29.60 4.81 7.40
C THR A 120 29.84 4.57 8.89
N ASP A 121 28.91 4.97 9.77
CA ASP A 121 29.07 4.94 11.23
C ASP A 121 29.19 3.52 11.81
N GLY A 122 30.15 2.75 11.31
CA GLY A 122 30.62 1.54 11.93
C GLY A 122 29.77 0.30 11.71
N TYR A 123 28.96 0.22 10.65
CA TYR A 123 28.35 -1.04 10.26
C TYR A 123 28.67 -1.45 8.82
N GLY A 124 28.61 -2.76 8.57
CA GLY A 124 28.56 -3.32 7.23
C GLY A 124 27.23 -4.03 7.00
N SER A 125 26.74 -4.02 5.77
CA SER A 125 25.58 -4.80 5.38
C SER A 125 25.90 -5.74 4.25
N ALA A 126 25.49 -7.02 4.36
CA ALA A 126 25.61 -7.96 3.27
C ALA A 126 24.48 -7.72 2.27
N PHE A 127 24.82 -7.48 1.00
CA PHE A 127 23.84 -7.10 -0.03
C PHE A 127 22.66 -8.08 -0.15
N TRP A 128 22.93 -9.38 -0.10
CA TRP A 128 21.91 -10.42 -0.29
C TRP A 128 21.31 -10.98 1.00
N LYS A 129 21.74 -10.51 2.19
CA LYS A 129 21.18 -10.97 3.45
C LYS A 129 20.03 -10.08 3.91
N TRP A 130 18.96 -10.73 4.29
CA TRP A 130 17.82 -10.10 4.92
C TRP A 130 18.05 -9.93 6.41
N GLY A 131 17.47 -8.90 6.99
CA GLY A 131 17.41 -8.77 8.44
C GLY A 131 16.24 -9.60 9.00
N ASP A 132 16.08 -9.56 10.32
CA ASP A 132 15.13 -10.41 11.03
C ASP A 132 13.73 -9.78 11.17
N GLU A 133 13.54 -8.56 10.66
CA GLU A 133 12.34 -7.78 10.95
C GLU A 133 11.55 -7.45 9.68
N THR A 134 10.28 -7.89 9.65
CA THR A 134 9.32 -7.44 8.64
C THR A 134 8.78 -6.07 9.04
N TYR A 135 8.86 -5.11 8.12
CA TYR A 135 8.33 -3.76 8.30
C TYR A 135 6.89 -3.63 7.82
N TYR A 136 6.60 -4.21 6.66
CA TYR A 136 5.28 -4.13 6.05
C TYR A 136 5.01 -5.36 5.18
N GLN A 137 3.76 -5.79 5.16
CA GLN A 137 3.27 -6.77 4.20
C GLN A 137 1.82 -6.47 3.89
N ASP A 138 1.48 -6.54 2.62
CA ASP A 138 0.13 -6.34 2.10
C ASP A 138 -0.15 -7.41 1.04
N PHE A 139 -1.24 -8.12 1.24
CA PHE A 139 -1.81 -8.98 0.22
C PHE A 139 -3.25 -8.54 -0.02
N ASN A 140 -3.57 -8.12 -1.24
CA ASN A 140 -4.94 -7.74 -1.56
C ASN A 140 -5.43 -8.36 -2.87
N VAL A 141 -6.73 -8.61 -2.90
CA VAL A 141 -7.46 -9.13 -4.05
C VAL A 141 -8.62 -8.20 -4.33
N GLN A 142 -8.71 -7.74 -5.57
CA GLN A 142 -9.73 -6.80 -6.02
C GLN A 142 -10.53 -7.41 -7.17
N LEU A 143 -11.84 -7.26 -7.10
CA LEU A 143 -12.78 -7.76 -8.11
C LEU A 143 -13.65 -6.62 -8.62
N ASP A 144 -13.51 -6.29 -9.90
CA ASP A 144 -14.34 -5.34 -10.61
C ASP A 144 -15.40 -6.07 -11.42
N LYS A 145 -16.67 -5.86 -11.11
CA LYS A 145 -17.79 -6.51 -11.79
C LYS A 145 -18.83 -5.50 -12.25
N ARG A 146 -19.12 -5.53 -13.53
CA ARG A 146 -20.30 -4.85 -14.05
C ARG A 146 -21.46 -5.86 -14.12
N LEU A 147 -22.40 -5.74 -13.17
CA LEU A 147 -23.53 -6.67 -13.04
C LEU A 147 -24.63 -6.39 -14.08
N THR A 148 -24.95 -5.11 -14.27
CA THR A 148 -25.89 -4.65 -15.31
C THR A 148 -25.29 -3.51 -16.13
N ARG A 149 -26.04 -3.01 -17.11
CA ARG A 149 -25.63 -1.83 -17.88
C ARG A 149 -25.34 -0.63 -17.00
N ASN A 150 -26.09 -0.48 -15.91
CA ASN A 150 -26.09 0.68 -15.03
C ASN A 150 -25.48 0.41 -13.66
N PHE A 151 -25.17 -0.85 -13.31
CA PHE A 151 -24.66 -1.23 -12.00
C PHE A 151 -23.26 -1.82 -12.09
N LYS A 152 -22.33 -1.18 -11.34
CA LYS A 152 -20.96 -1.63 -11.14
C LYS A 152 -20.73 -1.94 -9.68
N LEU A 153 -19.99 -3.00 -9.42
CA LEU A 153 -19.58 -3.43 -8.08
C LEU A 153 -18.06 -3.63 -8.09
N HIS A 154 -17.40 -3.07 -7.09
CA HIS A 154 -16.02 -3.35 -6.74
C HIS A 154 -15.98 -3.99 -5.36
N LEU A 155 -15.25 -5.08 -5.23
CA LEU A 155 -15.00 -5.76 -3.97
C LEU A 155 -13.50 -5.87 -3.76
N MET A 156 -13.03 -5.61 -2.54
CA MET A 156 -11.64 -5.81 -2.17
C MET A 156 -11.54 -6.52 -0.83
N TYR A 157 -10.62 -7.46 -0.75
CA TYR A 157 -10.11 -8.03 0.48
C TYR A 157 -8.62 -7.73 0.59
N MET A 158 -8.18 -7.31 1.77
CA MET A 158 -6.78 -7.04 2.06
C MET A 158 -6.39 -7.65 3.40
N ASN A 159 -5.24 -8.32 3.43
CA ASN A 159 -4.57 -8.73 4.66
C ASN A 159 -3.29 -7.92 4.78
N GLN A 160 -3.12 -7.22 5.89
CA GLN A 160 -2.01 -6.31 6.12
C GLN A 160 -1.26 -6.65 7.41
N LEU A 161 0.06 -6.54 7.36
CA LEU A 161 0.94 -6.45 8.51
C LEU A 161 1.68 -5.12 8.45
N TYR A 162 1.50 -4.30 9.47
CA TYR A 162 2.19 -3.02 9.63
C TYR A 162 3.00 -3.03 10.92
N ASN A 163 4.31 -2.83 10.82
CA ASN A 163 5.19 -2.77 11.98
C ASN A 163 5.35 -1.31 12.43
N LYS A 164 4.44 -0.87 13.30
CA LYS A 164 4.39 0.50 13.83
C LYS A 164 5.70 0.86 14.54
N THR A 165 6.28 -0.07 15.29
CA THR A 165 7.59 0.14 15.94
C THR A 165 8.71 0.42 14.92
N ALA A 166 8.74 -0.30 13.80
CA ALA A 166 9.78 -0.08 12.80
C ALA A 166 9.59 1.24 12.04
N VAL A 167 8.35 1.63 11.76
CA VAL A 167 8.02 2.80 10.94
C VAL A 167 7.93 4.07 11.79
N GLU A 168 7.22 4.02 12.93
CA GLU A 168 6.90 5.18 13.77
C GLU A 168 7.74 5.24 15.05
N GLY A 169 8.37 4.15 15.46
CA GLY A 169 9.22 4.07 16.66
C GLY A 169 8.60 3.31 17.82
N GLU A 170 7.29 3.15 17.87
CA GLU A 170 6.53 2.48 18.94
C GLU A 170 5.26 1.82 18.42
N GLY A 171 4.52 1.06 19.24
CA GLY A 171 3.18 0.55 18.95
C GLY A 171 3.11 -0.91 18.47
N GLY A 172 4.25 -1.60 18.28
CA GLY A 172 4.24 -3.04 17.97
C GLY A 172 3.91 -3.35 16.50
N LYS A 173 3.45 -4.58 16.26
CA LYS A 173 3.04 -5.06 14.94
C LYS A 173 1.52 -5.18 14.90
N ILE A 174 0.91 -4.53 13.91
CA ILE A 174 -0.53 -4.55 13.68
C ILE A 174 -0.81 -5.51 12.53
N ARG A 175 -1.75 -6.42 12.74
CA ARG A 175 -2.25 -7.33 11.70
C ARG A 175 -3.72 -7.08 11.50
N SER A 176 -4.12 -6.72 10.30
CA SER A 176 -5.51 -6.39 9.98
C SER A 176 -6.02 -7.16 8.75
N ASN A 177 -7.32 -7.40 8.75
CA ASN A 177 -8.06 -7.83 7.57
C ASN A 177 -9.05 -6.74 7.23
N ILE A 178 -9.09 -6.35 5.97
CA ILE A 178 -9.91 -5.24 5.50
C ILE A 178 -10.78 -5.72 4.35
N PHE A 179 -12.06 -5.41 4.43
CA PHE A 179 -13.06 -5.72 3.43
C PHE A 179 -13.65 -4.43 2.90
N VAL A 180 -13.75 -4.30 1.60
CA VAL A 180 -14.35 -3.15 0.93
C VAL A 180 -15.39 -3.61 -0.07
N ALA A 181 -16.55 -2.96 -0.06
CA ALA A 181 -17.59 -3.08 -1.07
C ALA A 181 -17.98 -1.67 -1.56
N ASP A 182 -17.75 -1.41 -2.84
CA ASP A 182 -18.10 -0.14 -3.49
C ASP A 182 -19.06 -0.43 -4.65
N ALA A 183 -20.28 0.10 -4.55
CA ALA A 183 -21.36 -0.10 -5.50
C ALA A 183 -21.73 1.22 -6.15
N LYS A 184 -21.80 1.25 -7.49
CA LYS A 184 -22.18 2.43 -8.27
C LYS A 184 -23.34 2.12 -9.19
N TYR A 185 -24.45 2.85 -8.99
CA TYR A 185 -25.66 2.73 -9.81
C TYR A 185 -25.96 4.01 -10.57
N GLN A 186 -26.09 3.92 -11.88
CA GLN A 186 -26.42 5.02 -12.76
C GLN A 186 -27.91 5.00 -13.12
N PHE A 187 -28.70 5.90 -12.52
CA PHE A 187 -30.14 6.03 -12.81
C PHE A 187 -30.38 6.65 -14.18
N SER A 188 -29.58 7.67 -14.53
CA SER A 188 -29.64 8.37 -15.81
C SER A 188 -28.22 8.80 -16.23
N PRO A 189 -28.02 9.31 -17.48
CA PRO A 189 -26.72 9.86 -17.88
C PRO A 189 -26.19 10.98 -16.95
N LYS A 190 -27.09 11.63 -16.20
CA LYS A 190 -26.75 12.74 -15.30
C LYS A 190 -26.85 12.40 -13.82
N THR A 191 -27.44 11.27 -13.45
CA THR A 191 -27.70 10.91 -12.05
C THR A 191 -27.03 9.59 -11.70
N THR A 192 -26.13 9.61 -10.73
CA THR A 192 -25.41 8.44 -10.24
C THR A 192 -25.43 8.42 -8.72
N LEU A 193 -25.65 7.25 -8.15
CA LEU A 193 -25.51 6.95 -6.74
C LEU A 193 -24.31 6.01 -6.55
N ARG A 194 -23.42 6.33 -5.61
CA ARG A 194 -22.35 5.48 -5.12
C ARG A 194 -22.56 5.19 -3.64
N ALA A 195 -22.43 3.94 -3.27
CA ALA A 195 -22.45 3.53 -1.88
C ALA A 195 -21.20 2.69 -1.62
N GLU A 196 -20.46 3.00 -0.55
CA GLU A 196 -19.24 2.33 -0.15
C GLU A 196 -19.38 1.89 1.30
N ALA A 197 -18.95 0.66 1.58
CA ALA A 197 -18.84 0.12 2.92
C ALA A 197 -17.46 -0.52 3.08
N GLN A 198 -16.81 -0.24 4.21
CA GLN A 198 -15.52 -0.80 4.58
C GLN A 198 -15.59 -1.35 5.99
N TYR A 199 -14.86 -2.43 6.23
CA TYR A 199 -14.69 -3.00 7.56
C TYR A 199 -13.26 -3.49 7.73
N LEU A 200 -12.61 -3.02 8.80
CA LEU A 200 -11.29 -3.44 9.22
C LEU A 200 -11.43 -4.20 10.54
N THR A 201 -10.85 -5.38 10.60
CA THR A 201 -10.77 -6.16 11.85
C THR A 201 -9.31 -6.42 12.22
N THR A 202 -8.98 -6.17 13.48
CA THR A 202 -7.63 -6.37 14.03
C THR A 202 -7.70 -6.67 15.53
N PRO A 203 -6.88 -7.61 16.04
CA PRO A 203 -6.73 -7.83 17.46
C PRO A 203 -5.79 -6.83 18.15
N ASN A 204 -5.21 -5.89 17.39
CA ASN A 204 -4.18 -4.95 17.82
C ASN A 204 -4.69 -3.51 17.73
N ASP A 205 -3.91 -2.56 18.29
CA ASP A 205 -4.14 -1.13 18.24
C ASP A 205 -5.54 -0.74 18.77
N GLU A 206 -6.28 0.11 18.08
CA GLU A 206 -7.60 0.62 18.48
C GLU A 206 -8.77 -0.37 18.20
N GLY A 207 -8.48 -1.56 17.66
CA GLY A 207 -9.49 -2.59 17.38
C GLY A 207 -10.18 -2.43 16.02
N ASP A 208 -11.43 -2.91 15.95
CA ASP A 208 -12.18 -2.98 14.70
C ASP A 208 -12.78 -1.63 14.29
N TRP A 209 -12.77 -1.36 12.99
CA TRP A 209 -13.31 -0.12 12.40
C TRP A 209 -14.30 -0.43 11.29
N ALA A 210 -15.32 0.42 11.18
CA ALA A 210 -16.25 0.41 10.06
C ALA A 210 -16.30 1.81 9.45
N PHE A 211 -16.44 1.88 8.13
CA PHE A 211 -16.62 3.13 7.39
C PHE A 211 -17.71 2.97 6.34
N GLY A 212 -18.55 3.98 6.19
CA GLY A 212 -19.58 4.05 5.17
C GLY A 212 -19.57 5.36 4.42
N LEU A 213 -19.85 5.32 3.11
CA LEU A 213 -19.98 6.52 2.29
C LEU A 213 -21.19 6.39 1.36
N LEU A 214 -21.95 7.46 1.24
CA LEU A 214 -23.02 7.60 0.24
C LEU A 214 -22.80 8.89 -0.54
N GLU A 215 -22.75 8.78 -1.88
CA GLU A 215 -22.55 9.90 -2.79
C GLU A 215 -23.64 9.93 -3.85
N LEU A 216 -24.34 11.05 -3.97
CA LEU A 216 -25.30 11.33 -5.03
C LEU A 216 -24.74 12.41 -5.97
N SER A 217 -24.48 12.02 -7.21
CA SER A 217 -23.98 12.93 -8.24
C SER A 217 -25.10 13.31 -9.21
N LEU A 218 -25.35 14.61 -9.35
CA LEU A 218 -26.32 15.23 -10.26
C LEU A 218 -25.59 16.13 -11.26
N ALA A 219 -25.03 15.52 -12.30
CA ALA A 219 -24.22 16.22 -13.29
C ALA A 219 -25.06 17.26 -14.07
N PRO A 220 -24.46 18.44 -14.43
CA PRO A 220 -23.06 18.77 -14.28
C PRO A 220 -22.71 19.57 -13.00
N HIS A 221 -23.67 19.88 -12.11
CA HIS A 221 -23.48 20.95 -11.13
C HIS A 221 -23.39 20.50 -9.66
N TRP A 222 -24.01 19.36 -9.30
CA TRP A 222 -24.17 19.01 -7.88
C TRP A 222 -23.61 17.62 -7.56
N MET A 223 -22.94 17.54 -6.43
CA MET A 223 -22.54 16.29 -5.80
C MET A 223 -22.75 16.43 -4.29
N PHE A 224 -23.47 15.49 -3.70
CA PHE A 224 -23.72 15.41 -2.27
C PHE A 224 -23.06 14.14 -1.75
N THR A 225 -22.24 14.28 -0.71
CA THR A 225 -21.54 13.16 -0.09
C THR A 225 -21.76 13.20 1.42
N VAL A 226 -22.03 12.04 2.00
CA VAL A 226 -22.05 11.83 3.44
C VAL A 226 -21.22 10.59 3.73
N SER A 227 -20.38 10.67 4.77
CA SER A 227 -19.53 9.57 5.21
C SER A 227 -19.35 9.60 6.72
N ASP A 228 -19.15 8.44 7.31
CA ASP A 228 -18.86 8.24 8.74
C ASP A 228 -17.96 7.01 8.92
#